data_2e0dc69797fd38440afa69c74cb3ee06
#
_entry.id   2e0dc69797fd38440afa69c74cb3ee06
#
_cell.length_a   1.000
_cell.length_b   1.000
_cell.length_c   1.000
_cell.angle_alpha   90.00
_cell.angle_beta   90.00
_cell.angle_gamma   90.00
#
_symmetry.space_group_name_H-M   'P 1'
#
loop_
_entity.id
_entity.type
_entity.pdbx_description
1 polymer ?
#
loop_
_entity_poly.entity_id
_entity_poly.type
_entity_poly.pdbx_seq_one_letter_code
_entity_poly.pdbx_strand_id
1 'polypeptide(L)'
;MIDVASALFAEKGYEAVSVRDILNVVDGAPGMFYYYFKSKQNIYLASMEQYISKRLKRKCRVLEDEAVSFEEKLPIFRSMVEEDIQGYMENFAPRSDASIADTSYKLYDLVHMLDCMVIPYSRFILQGIRENRLNNRFHITEDNAEAFATFLLYGAWGMIYNSKFTGNGDSYDLKNILEITDQLFYSP
;
A
#
# COMPACT_ATOMS: atom_id res chain seq x y z
N MET A 1 6.89 21.93 0.95
CA MET A 1 7.92 21.26 1.79
C MET A 1 7.73 19.76 1.86
N ILE A 2 6.56 19.23 2.19
CA ILE A 2 6.32 17.76 2.24
C ILE A 2 6.56 17.11 0.88
N ASP A 3 6.03 17.64 -0.23
CA ASP A 3 6.23 17.06 -1.57
C ASP A 3 7.71 17.04 -1.98
N VAL A 4 8.47 18.09 -1.63
CA VAL A 4 9.92 18.16 -1.87
C VAL A 4 10.66 17.11 -1.03
N ALA A 5 10.30 16.98 0.24
CA ALA A 5 10.87 15.97 1.13
C ALA A 5 10.59 14.55 0.61
N SER A 6 9.34 14.29 0.19
CA SER A 6 8.93 13.01 -0.41
C SER A 6 9.80 12.64 -1.63
N ALA A 7 9.99 13.60 -2.56
CA ALA A 7 10.82 13.37 -3.74
C ALA A 7 12.29 13.10 -3.39
N LEU A 8 12.87 13.86 -2.46
CA LEU A 8 14.25 13.68 -2.01
C LEU A 8 14.46 12.33 -1.31
N PHE A 9 13.52 11.94 -0.43
CA PHE A 9 13.58 10.66 0.26
C PHE A 9 13.41 9.46 -0.70
N ALA A 10 12.55 9.59 -1.69
CA ALA A 10 12.38 8.55 -2.72
C ALA A 10 13.66 8.38 -3.57
N GLU A 11 14.30 9.49 -3.94
CA GLU A 11 15.51 9.48 -4.77
C GLU A 11 16.76 9.00 -4.02
N LYS A 12 16.99 9.52 -2.79
CA LYS A 12 18.26 9.37 -2.06
C LYS A 12 18.20 8.45 -0.86
N GLY A 13 16.99 8.09 -0.41
CA GLY A 13 16.76 7.37 0.86
C GLY A 13 16.77 8.30 2.08
N TYR A 14 16.22 7.77 3.19
CA TYR A 14 16.05 8.55 4.42
C TYR A 14 17.38 9.09 4.98
N GLU A 15 18.43 8.24 5.05
CA GLU A 15 19.69 8.62 5.70
C GLU A 15 20.45 9.71 4.94
N ALA A 16 20.44 9.65 3.61
CA ALA A 16 21.21 10.58 2.77
C ALA A 16 20.59 11.99 2.66
N VAL A 17 19.33 12.16 3.06
CA VAL A 17 18.65 13.46 3.01
C VAL A 17 18.75 14.16 4.35
N SER A 18 19.22 15.42 4.34
CA SER A 18 19.23 16.29 5.52
C SER A 18 18.09 17.32 5.46
N VAL A 19 17.76 17.91 6.62
CA VAL A 19 16.81 19.05 6.69
C VAL A 19 17.30 20.21 5.82
N ARG A 20 18.61 20.41 5.74
CA ARG A 20 19.22 21.45 4.91
C ARG A 20 18.99 21.22 3.41
N ASP A 21 19.03 19.97 2.98
CA ASP A 21 18.76 19.63 1.56
C ASP A 21 17.33 19.99 1.18
N ILE A 22 16.37 19.68 2.06
CA ILE A 22 14.96 20.05 1.86
C ILE A 22 14.80 21.57 1.81
N LEU A 23 15.42 22.28 2.77
CA LEU A 23 15.37 23.74 2.83
C LEU A 23 16.00 24.42 1.61
N ASN A 24 17.10 23.87 1.12
CA ASN A 24 17.76 24.41 -0.09
C ASN A 24 16.85 24.32 -1.33
N VAL A 25 16.04 23.28 -1.45
CA VAL A 25 15.11 23.14 -2.60
C VAL A 25 13.92 24.08 -2.50
N VAL A 26 13.40 24.32 -1.27
CA VAL A 26 12.25 25.20 -1.07
C VAL A 26 12.64 26.67 -0.83
N ASP A 27 13.92 26.98 -0.90
CA ASP A 27 14.48 28.32 -0.57
C ASP A 27 14.02 28.81 0.81
N GLY A 28 14.10 27.91 1.81
CA GLY A 28 13.54 28.11 3.14
C GLY A 28 14.60 28.32 4.21
N ALA A 29 14.27 29.15 5.22
CA ALA A 29 15.09 29.32 6.42
C ALA A 29 14.87 28.18 7.44
N PRO A 30 15.87 27.85 8.29
CA PRO A 30 15.73 26.84 9.34
C PRO A 30 14.51 27.04 10.26
N GLY A 31 14.19 28.27 10.62
CA GLY A 31 13.02 28.60 11.45
C GLY A 31 11.70 28.18 10.80
N MET A 32 11.60 28.23 9.47
CA MET A 32 10.42 27.76 8.75
C MET A 32 10.23 26.25 8.91
N PHE A 33 11.31 25.47 8.85
CA PHE A 33 11.24 24.03 9.05
C PHE A 33 10.75 23.68 10.45
N TYR A 34 11.43 24.22 11.48
CA TYR A 34 11.13 23.90 12.87
C TYR A 34 9.82 24.47 13.38
N TYR A 35 9.19 25.36 12.64
CA TYR A 35 7.82 25.78 12.89
C TYR A 35 6.80 24.67 12.61
N TYR A 36 7.01 23.88 11.53
CA TYR A 36 6.09 22.81 11.13
C TYR A 36 6.52 21.42 11.61
N PHE A 37 7.81 21.14 11.65
CA PHE A 37 8.36 19.81 11.91
C PHE A 37 9.44 19.85 12.96
N LYS A 38 9.30 19.01 13.99
CA LYS A 38 10.28 18.94 15.09
C LYS A 38 11.59 18.27 14.69
N SER A 39 11.58 17.44 13.64
CA SER A 39 12.74 16.65 13.19
C SER A 39 12.61 16.19 11.75
N LYS A 40 13.72 15.69 11.16
CA LYS A 40 13.73 15.00 9.87
C LYS A 40 12.75 13.83 9.84
N GLN A 41 12.66 13.10 10.94
CA GLN A 41 11.72 12.00 11.10
C GLN A 41 10.26 12.45 10.97
N ASN A 42 9.88 13.58 11.56
CA ASN A 42 8.51 14.07 11.48
C ASN A 42 8.10 14.43 10.04
N ILE A 43 8.95 15.09 9.28
CA ILE A 43 8.63 15.39 7.87
C ILE A 43 8.66 14.13 7.00
N TYR A 44 9.53 13.17 7.31
CA TYR A 44 9.53 11.88 6.63
C TYR A 44 8.21 11.14 6.82
N LEU A 45 7.75 10.96 8.05
CA LEU A 45 6.45 10.34 8.35
C LEU A 45 5.29 11.09 7.69
N ALA A 46 5.29 12.43 7.74
CA ALA A 46 4.28 13.24 7.07
C ALA A 46 4.28 13.07 5.53
N SER A 47 5.46 12.91 4.92
CA SER A 47 5.58 12.66 3.48
C SER A 47 5.07 11.27 3.09
N MET A 48 5.33 10.27 3.90
CA MET A 48 4.84 8.91 3.70
C MET A 48 3.32 8.85 3.88
N GLU A 49 2.80 9.43 4.94
CA GLU A 49 1.35 9.52 5.19
C GLU A 49 0.61 10.21 4.03
N GLN A 50 1.16 11.31 3.50
CA GLN A 50 0.59 11.99 2.34
C GLN A 50 0.57 11.09 1.10
N TYR A 51 1.66 10.36 0.85
CA TYR A 51 1.76 9.43 -0.28
C TYR A 51 0.73 8.31 -0.18
N ILE A 52 0.65 7.65 0.97
CA ILE A 52 -0.31 6.58 1.24
C ILE A 52 -1.74 7.11 1.15
N SER A 53 -2.04 8.25 1.78
CA SER A 53 -3.38 8.85 1.79
C SER A 53 -3.91 9.16 0.39
N LYS A 54 -3.07 9.65 -0.53
CA LYS A 54 -3.47 9.90 -1.92
C LYS A 54 -3.87 8.60 -2.63
N ARG A 55 -3.10 7.54 -2.46
CA ARG A 55 -3.36 6.21 -3.07
C ARG A 55 -4.57 5.51 -2.45
N LEU A 56 -4.67 5.53 -1.12
CA LEU A 56 -5.81 4.97 -0.41
C LEU A 56 -7.12 5.66 -0.80
N LYS A 57 -7.17 6.99 -0.81
CA LYS A 57 -8.37 7.73 -1.21
C LYS A 57 -8.87 7.34 -2.60
N ARG A 58 -7.96 7.11 -3.55
CA ARG A 58 -8.34 6.66 -4.90
C ARG A 58 -8.97 5.27 -4.87
N LYS A 59 -8.37 4.33 -4.14
CA LYS A 59 -8.88 2.95 -4.03
C LYS A 59 -10.19 2.89 -3.27
N CYS A 60 -10.26 3.52 -2.09
CA CYS A 60 -11.48 3.56 -1.29
C CYS A 60 -12.66 4.12 -2.10
N ARG A 61 -12.43 5.21 -2.86
CA ARG A 61 -13.46 5.79 -3.73
C ARG A 61 -14.00 4.76 -4.74
N VAL A 62 -13.14 3.97 -5.36
CA VAL A 62 -13.57 2.93 -6.32
C VAL A 62 -14.32 1.82 -5.61
N LEU A 63 -13.77 1.30 -4.51
CA LEU A 63 -14.37 0.17 -3.81
C LEU A 63 -15.70 0.52 -3.11
N GLU A 64 -15.82 1.74 -2.60
CA GLU A 64 -16.99 2.21 -1.84
C GLU A 64 -18.08 2.88 -2.70
N ASP A 65 -17.87 3.02 -4.01
CA ASP A 65 -18.89 3.58 -4.92
C ASP A 65 -19.99 2.55 -5.14
N GLU A 66 -21.10 2.68 -4.42
CA GLU A 66 -22.25 1.77 -4.51
C GLU A 66 -23.00 1.84 -5.85
N ALA A 67 -22.78 2.88 -6.65
CA ALA A 67 -23.40 3.03 -7.96
C ALA A 67 -22.71 2.18 -9.06
N VAL A 68 -21.50 1.69 -8.78
CA VAL A 68 -20.69 0.89 -9.71
C VAL A 68 -20.75 -0.58 -9.30
N SER A 69 -21.01 -1.48 -10.25
CA SER A 69 -21.08 -2.92 -9.99
C SER A 69 -19.69 -3.51 -9.60
N PHE A 70 -19.73 -4.66 -8.94
CA PHE A 70 -18.49 -5.41 -8.61
C PHE A 70 -17.66 -5.70 -9.87
N GLU A 71 -18.32 -6.11 -10.96
CA GLU A 71 -17.67 -6.49 -12.22
C GLU A 71 -16.94 -5.31 -12.88
N GLU A 72 -17.49 -4.10 -12.80
CA GLU A 72 -16.86 -2.89 -13.30
C GLU A 72 -15.70 -2.41 -12.40
N LYS A 73 -15.84 -2.56 -11.08
CA LYS A 73 -14.79 -2.21 -10.11
C LYS A 73 -13.56 -3.12 -10.19
N LEU A 74 -13.77 -4.40 -10.42
CA LEU A 74 -12.71 -5.42 -10.33
C LEU A 74 -11.49 -5.12 -11.19
N PRO A 75 -11.60 -4.84 -12.51
CA PRO A 75 -10.43 -4.54 -13.33
C PRO A 75 -9.73 -3.24 -12.91
N ILE A 76 -10.49 -2.23 -12.48
CA ILE A 76 -9.94 -0.96 -12.00
C ILE A 76 -9.14 -1.20 -10.71
N PHE A 77 -9.70 -1.96 -9.77
CA PHE A 77 -9.03 -2.28 -8.52
C PHE A 77 -7.76 -3.12 -8.74
N ARG A 78 -7.82 -4.12 -9.62
CA ARG A 78 -6.64 -4.93 -10.01
C ARG A 78 -5.52 -4.07 -10.56
N SER A 79 -5.82 -3.19 -11.51
CA SER A 79 -4.82 -2.27 -12.07
C SER A 79 -4.17 -1.39 -10.99
N MET A 80 -4.95 -0.89 -10.03
CA MET A 80 -4.43 -0.10 -8.91
C MET A 80 -3.53 -0.93 -7.97
N VAL A 81 -3.84 -2.20 -7.75
CA VAL A 81 -3.01 -3.11 -6.96
C VAL A 81 -1.70 -3.40 -7.70
N GLU A 82 -1.75 -3.64 -9.01
CA GLU A 82 -0.55 -3.83 -9.84
C GLU A 82 0.36 -2.59 -9.81
N GLU A 83 -0.20 -1.39 -10.00
CA GLU A 83 0.53 -0.12 -9.88
C GLU A 83 1.19 0.04 -8.51
N ASP A 84 0.51 -0.36 -7.43
CA ASP A 84 1.07 -0.27 -6.07
C ASP A 84 2.18 -1.26 -5.82
N ILE A 85 2.00 -2.51 -6.28
CA ILE A 85 3.04 -3.55 -6.15
C ILE A 85 4.27 -3.12 -6.92
N GLN A 86 4.11 -2.67 -8.17
CA GLN A 86 5.23 -2.17 -8.97
C GLN A 86 5.89 -0.97 -8.29
N GLY A 87 5.13 0.02 -7.85
CA GLY A 87 5.66 1.20 -7.16
C GLY A 87 6.34 0.85 -5.84
N TYR A 88 5.83 -0.14 -5.10
CA TYR A 88 6.50 -0.67 -3.90
C TYR A 88 7.83 -1.34 -4.26
N MET A 89 7.84 -2.15 -5.31
CA MET A 89 9.02 -2.86 -5.77
C MET A 89 10.14 -1.92 -6.24
N GLU A 90 9.77 -0.82 -6.91
CA GLU A 90 10.72 0.16 -7.44
C GLU A 90 11.25 1.13 -6.35
N ASN A 91 10.38 1.58 -5.46
CA ASN A 91 10.69 2.66 -4.54
C ASN A 91 10.94 2.21 -3.10
N PHE A 92 10.43 1.04 -2.70
CA PHE A 92 10.42 0.57 -1.32
C PHE A 92 11.16 -0.75 -1.12
N ALA A 93 11.57 -1.45 -2.19
CA ALA A 93 12.41 -2.62 -2.03
C ALA A 93 13.66 -2.23 -1.22
N PRO A 94 14.05 -3.00 -0.19
CA PRO A 94 15.24 -2.67 0.57
C PRO A 94 16.42 -2.61 -0.37
N ARG A 95 17.07 -1.47 -0.38
CA ARG A 95 18.41 -1.38 -0.95
C ARG A 95 19.31 -2.16 -0.04
N SER A 96 20.33 -2.81 -0.58
CA SER A 96 21.32 -3.55 0.21
C SER A 96 22.04 -2.69 1.27
N ASP A 97 21.92 -1.36 1.15
CA ASP A 97 22.47 -0.32 2.01
C ASP A 97 21.43 0.38 2.91
N ALA A 98 20.17 -0.09 2.90
CA ALA A 98 19.11 0.52 3.71
C ALA A 98 19.38 0.35 5.21
N SER A 99 19.21 1.43 5.97
CA SER A 99 19.30 1.38 7.43
C SER A 99 18.13 0.61 8.04
N ILE A 100 18.30 0.09 9.25
CA ILE A 100 17.23 -0.54 10.03
C ILE A 100 16.05 0.44 10.21
N ALA A 101 16.34 1.73 10.41
CA ALA A 101 15.32 2.76 10.56
C ALA A 101 14.48 2.92 9.29
N ASP A 102 15.11 2.99 8.12
CA ASP A 102 14.42 3.10 6.83
C ASP A 102 13.52 1.88 6.58
N THR A 103 14.03 0.68 6.83
CA THR A 103 13.27 -0.57 6.70
C THR A 103 12.07 -0.61 7.65
N SER A 104 12.25 -0.18 8.91
CA SER A 104 11.18 -0.16 9.91
C SER A 104 10.07 0.83 9.55
N TYR A 105 10.41 2.01 9.02
CA TYR A 105 9.43 2.98 8.57
C TYR A 105 8.63 2.45 7.38
N LYS A 106 9.29 1.87 6.40
CA LYS A 106 8.63 1.28 5.22
C LYS A 106 7.68 0.15 5.61
N LEU A 107 8.07 -0.68 6.57
CA LEU A 107 7.19 -1.73 7.09
C LEU A 107 5.98 -1.16 7.83
N TYR A 108 6.19 -0.13 8.65
CA TYR A 108 5.09 0.57 9.33
C TYR A 108 4.08 1.15 8.33
N ASP A 109 4.57 1.82 7.29
CA ASP A 109 3.73 2.39 6.24
C ASP A 109 2.94 1.33 5.48
N LEU A 110 3.58 0.19 5.17
CA LEU A 110 2.91 -0.95 4.53
C LEU A 110 1.78 -1.47 5.41
N VAL A 111 2.05 -1.75 6.68
CA VAL A 111 1.05 -2.24 7.63
C VAL A 111 -0.10 -1.25 7.75
N HIS A 112 0.19 0.05 7.89
CA HIS A 112 -0.84 1.08 7.97
C HIS A 112 -1.71 1.15 6.70
N MET A 113 -1.09 1.02 5.52
CA MET A 113 -1.82 0.95 4.26
C MET A 113 -2.76 -0.26 4.20
N LEU A 114 -2.29 -1.43 4.62
CA LEU A 114 -3.10 -2.65 4.64
C LEU A 114 -4.27 -2.52 5.61
N ASP A 115 -4.04 -2.01 6.82
CA ASP A 115 -5.10 -1.79 7.81
C ASP A 115 -6.19 -0.87 7.29
N CYS A 116 -5.82 0.23 6.62
CA CYS A 116 -6.78 1.15 6.02
C CYS A 116 -7.59 0.51 4.88
N MET A 117 -7.09 -0.55 4.24
CA MET A 117 -7.78 -1.25 3.15
C MET A 117 -8.75 -2.34 3.64
N VAL A 118 -8.67 -2.78 4.90
CA VAL A 118 -9.48 -3.91 5.41
C VAL A 118 -10.98 -3.65 5.21
N ILE A 119 -11.50 -2.54 5.70
CA ILE A 119 -12.93 -2.21 5.62
C ILE A 119 -13.39 -2.02 4.16
N PRO A 120 -12.76 -1.18 3.33
CA PRO A 120 -13.16 -1.04 1.93
C PRO A 120 -13.12 -2.36 1.16
N TYR A 121 -12.12 -3.18 1.40
CA TYR A 121 -11.97 -4.45 0.72
C TYR A 121 -12.97 -5.51 1.19
N SER A 122 -13.29 -5.55 2.49
CA SER A 122 -14.35 -6.43 3.01
C SER A 122 -15.71 -6.12 2.40
N ARG A 123 -16.06 -4.84 2.27
CA ARG A 123 -17.30 -4.39 1.62
C ARG A 123 -17.35 -4.76 0.14
N PHE A 124 -16.22 -4.64 -0.56
CA PHE A 124 -16.10 -5.04 -1.95
C PHE A 124 -16.32 -6.55 -2.14
N ILE A 125 -15.75 -7.40 -1.26
CA ILE A 125 -15.99 -8.85 -1.25
C ILE A 125 -17.48 -9.14 -1.03
N LEU A 126 -18.11 -8.52 -0.04
CA LEU A 126 -19.54 -8.69 0.25
C LEU A 126 -20.41 -8.23 -0.93
N GLN A 127 -20.04 -7.16 -1.63
CA GLN A 127 -20.71 -6.74 -2.85
C GLN A 127 -20.64 -7.83 -3.91
N GLY A 128 -19.47 -8.38 -4.18
CA GLY A 128 -19.30 -9.45 -5.16
C GLY A 128 -20.13 -10.70 -4.84
N ILE A 129 -20.27 -11.04 -3.57
CA ILE A 129 -21.12 -12.14 -3.12
C ILE A 129 -22.60 -11.80 -3.32
N ARG A 130 -23.06 -10.59 -2.94
CA ARG A 130 -24.45 -10.14 -3.15
C ARG A 130 -24.86 -10.10 -4.62
N GLU A 131 -23.93 -9.74 -5.49
CA GLU A 131 -24.15 -9.69 -6.94
C GLU A 131 -23.96 -11.06 -7.63
N ASN A 132 -23.72 -12.14 -6.88
CA ASN A 132 -23.43 -13.50 -7.40
C ASN A 132 -22.24 -13.55 -8.38
N ARG A 133 -21.24 -12.71 -8.15
CA ARG A 133 -19.99 -12.66 -8.91
C ARG A 133 -18.86 -13.40 -8.22
N LEU A 134 -18.96 -13.61 -6.91
CA LEU A 134 -18.04 -14.39 -6.10
C LEU A 134 -18.73 -15.60 -5.50
N ASN A 135 -18.07 -16.74 -5.57
CA ASN A 135 -18.53 -17.96 -4.88
C ASN A 135 -18.28 -17.83 -3.38
N ASN A 136 -19.35 -17.93 -2.58
CA ASN A 136 -19.26 -17.82 -1.12
C ASN A 136 -19.01 -19.16 -0.41
N ARG A 137 -18.10 -19.98 -0.90
CA ARG A 137 -17.75 -21.28 -0.32
C ARG A 137 -17.12 -21.18 1.08
N PHE A 138 -16.61 -20.02 1.44
CA PHE A 138 -16.05 -19.75 2.78
C PHE A 138 -17.09 -19.23 3.78
N HIS A 139 -18.36 -19.17 3.41
CA HIS A 139 -19.44 -18.65 4.24
C HIS A 139 -19.13 -17.26 4.81
N ILE A 140 -18.67 -16.36 3.94
CA ILE A 140 -18.36 -14.99 4.32
C ILE A 140 -19.66 -14.23 4.55
N THR A 141 -19.72 -13.56 5.70
CA THR A 141 -20.83 -12.75 6.18
C THR A 141 -20.31 -11.38 6.64
N GLU A 142 -21.19 -10.46 7.00
CA GLU A 142 -20.80 -9.19 7.58
C GLU A 142 -19.95 -9.34 8.86
N ASP A 143 -20.20 -10.39 9.64
CA ASP A 143 -19.49 -10.64 10.91
C ASP A 143 -18.03 -11.09 10.72
N ASN A 144 -17.68 -11.70 9.59
CA ASN A 144 -16.34 -12.27 9.35
C ASN A 144 -15.61 -11.69 8.13
N ALA A 145 -16.25 -10.81 7.36
CA ALA A 145 -15.69 -10.26 6.12
C ALA A 145 -14.40 -9.47 6.37
N GLU A 146 -14.30 -8.72 7.47
CA GLU A 146 -13.08 -7.98 7.80
C GLU A 146 -11.92 -8.91 8.13
N ALA A 147 -12.16 -9.99 8.90
CA ALA A 147 -11.14 -10.99 9.20
C ALA A 147 -10.67 -11.70 7.93
N PHE A 148 -11.59 -12.01 7.01
CA PHE A 148 -11.25 -12.61 5.72
C PHE A 148 -10.47 -11.65 4.82
N ALA A 149 -10.89 -10.39 4.75
CA ALA A 149 -10.18 -9.34 4.02
C ALA A 149 -8.76 -9.15 4.56
N THR A 150 -8.60 -9.14 5.90
CA THR A 150 -7.29 -9.06 6.55
C THR A 150 -6.41 -10.23 6.14
N PHE A 151 -6.91 -11.45 6.21
CA PHE A 151 -6.17 -12.65 5.79
C PHE A 151 -5.68 -12.55 4.33
N LEU A 152 -6.55 -12.12 3.40
CA LEU A 152 -6.19 -11.98 2.00
C LEU A 152 -5.16 -10.88 1.76
N LEU A 153 -5.38 -9.70 2.35
CA LEU A 153 -4.48 -8.55 2.18
C LEU A 153 -3.08 -8.84 2.72
N TYR A 154 -3.00 -9.32 3.96
CA TYR A 154 -1.72 -9.62 4.59
C TYR A 154 -1.05 -10.85 3.97
N GLY A 155 -1.83 -11.87 3.58
CA GLY A 155 -1.30 -13.04 2.87
C GLY A 155 -0.68 -12.68 1.53
N ALA A 156 -1.37 -11.92 0.70
CA ALA A 156 -0.88 -11.46 -0.59
C ALA A 156 0.40 -10.63 -0.45
N TRP A 157 0.41 -9.66 0.47
CA TRP A 157 1.59 -8.84 0.73
C TRP A 157 2.73 -9.62 1.37
N GLY A 158 2.43 -10.60 2.23
CA GLY A 158 3.42 -11.52 2.77
C GLY A 158 4.12 -12.33 1.67
N MET A 159 3.41 -12.76 0.65
CA MET A 159 3.97 -13.44 -0.52
C MET A 159 4.89 -12.51 -1.31
N ILE A 160 4.46 -11.26 -1.59
CA ILE A 160 5.27 -10.24 -2.28
C ILE A 160 6.54 -9.94 -1.49
N TYR A 161 6.41 -9.70 -0.19
CA TYR A 161 7.52 -9.44 0.69
C TYR A 161 8.53 -10.60 0.68
N ASN A 162 8.05 -11.83 0.84
CA ASN A 162 8.88 -13.01 0.88
C ASN A 162 9.66 -13.23 -0.44
N SER A 163 9.02 -13.03 -1.60
CA SER A 163 9.68 -13.17 -2.89
C SER A 163 10.90 -12.27 -3.05
N LYS A 164 10.86 -11.08 -2.44
CA LYS A 164 11.92 -10.07 -2.55
C LYS A 164 13.04 -10.25 -1.53
N PHE A 165 12.71 -10.70 -0.31
CA PHE A 165 13.67 -10.72 0.80
C PHE A 165 14.34 -12.05 1.02
N THR A 166 13.78 -13.16 0.51
CA THR A 166 14.33 -14.51 0.74
C THR A 166 15.09 -15.05 -0.45
N GLY A 167 15.18 -14.32 -1.56
CA GLY A 167 15.86 -14.77 -2.78
C GLY A 167 15.11 -15.86 -3.56
N ASN A 168 13.92 -16.27 -3.12
CA ASN A 168 13.06 -17.23 -3.82
C ASN A 168 12.18 -16.53 -4.88
N GLY A 169 12.78 -15.58 -5.62
CA GLY A 169 12.10 -14.60 -6.46
C GLY A 169 11.16 -15.12 -7.53
N ASP A 170 11.29 -16.39 -7.94
CA ASP A 170 10.49 -16.95 -9.02
C ASP A 170 9.19 -17.63 -8.55
N SER A 171 9.01 -17.84 -7.23
CA SER A 171 7.89 -18.63 -6.69
C SER A 171 6.63 -17.81 -6.36
N TYR A 172 6.74 -16.49 -6.25
CA TYR A 172 5.66 -15.63 -5.77
C TYR A 172 5.57 -14.33 -6.59
N ASP A 173 5.37 -14.46 -7.90
CA ASP A 173 5.10 -13.30 -8.74
C ASP A 173 3.63 -12.82 -8.58
N LEU A 174 3.35 -11.61 -9.06
CA LEU A 174 2.01 -11.05 -9.03
C LEU A 174 0.98 -11.94 -9.72
N LYS A 175 1.39 -12.63 -10.79
CA LYS A 175 0.54 -13.56 -11.54
C LYS A 175 0.08 -14.71 -10.66
N ASN A 176 0.99 -15.34 -9.90
CA ASN A 176 0.64 -16.41 -8.97
C ASN A 176 -0.32 -15.92 -7.86
N ILE A 177 -0.13 -14.71 -7.36
CA ILE A 177 -1.03 -14.12 -6.35
C ILE A 177 -2.44 -13.91 -6.91
N LEU A 178 -2.54 -13.38 -8.13
CA LEU A 178 -3.83 -13.19 -8.81
C LEU A 178 -4.48 -14.53 -9.15
N GLU A 179 -3.73 -15.52 -9.62
CA GLU A 179 -4.25 -16.87 -9.88
C GLU A 179 -4.80 -17.54 -8.61
N ILE A 180 -4.09 -17.44 -7.48
CA ILE A 180 -4.57 -17.95 -6.18
C ILE A 180 -5.87 -17.23 -5.78
N THR A 181 -5.90 -15.91 -5.91
CA THR A 181 -7.09 -15.13 -5.58
C THR A 181 -8.28 -15.52 -6.48
N ASP A 182 -8.04 -15.69 -7.77
CA ASP A 182 -9.07 -16.12 -8.72
C ASP A 182 -9.58 -17.53 -8.38
N GLN A 183 -8.71 -18.47 -8.04
CA GLN A 183 -9.12 -19.81 -7.60
C GLN A 183 -9.93 -19.78 -6.31
N LEU A 184 -9.64 -18.88 -5.37
CA LEU A 184 -10.41 -18.73 -4.14
C LEU A 184 -11.85 -18.28 -4.41
N PHE A 185 -12.07 -17.45 -5.41
CA PHE A 185 -13.36 -16.80 -5.64
C PHE A 185 -14.13 -17.33 -6.85
N TYR A 186 -13.46 -17.77 -7.91
CA TYR A 186 -14.08 -18.12 -9.18
C TYR A 186 -14.06 -19.61 -9.52
N SER A 187 -13.31 -20.43 -8.78
CA SER A 187 -13.37 -21.87 -8.99
C SER A 187 -14.71 -22.45 -8.53
N PRO A 188 -15.32 -23.34 -9.34
CA PRO A 188 -16.63 -23.97 -9.02
C PRO A 188 -16.58 -24.82 -7.76
#